data_0965399c8c9fcc02e2e44071e8bb192c
#
_entry.id   0965399c8c9fcc02e2e44071e8bb192c
#
_cell.length_a   1.000
_cell.length_b   1.000
_cell.length_c   1.000
_cell.angle_alpha   90.00
_cell.angle_beta   90.00
_cell.angle_gamma   90.00
#
_symmetry.space_group_name_H-M   'P 1'
#
loop_
_entity.id
_entity.type
_entity.pdbx_description
1 polymer ?
#
loop_
_entity_poly.entity_id
_entity_poly.type
_entity_poly.pdbx_seq_one_letter_code
_entity_poly.pdbx_strand_id
1 'polypeptide(L)'
;MYRLQAMGINIRHVGEFVIDREHGSGDYLLVIFKTNAWIRIHGEEKPVHPDSAIIYRKGTLQFYRTDCGNYVNHFLHFDMENELADEFIKYDTLLTINNVENVEEILRMISWEQMNVSENKDKYMSLLIDMLLTKLSETETKKVQSIHKKYDSELEKLRAEIYSNPENFQSILQMAAYANLSKSYFQQLYKKKFGISCYDDLLSAKIKTAQYYLTETNLTIKEISVLCGYENDISFMHCFKNRLCITPSEYRKKKLNYFHSEE
;
A
#
# COMPACT_ATOMS: atom_id res chain seq x y z
N MET A 1 8.00 -20.64 4.81
CA MET A 1 7.30 -19.87 5.86
C MET A 1 8.31 -18.95 6.52
N TYR A 2 7.98 -17.65 6.73
CA TYR A 2 8.87 -16.71 7.43
C TYR A 2 8.61 -16.77 8.93
N ARG A 3 9.66 -16.63 9.72
CA ARG A 3 9.59 -16.57 11.19
C ARG A 3 10.33 -15.33 11.69
N LEU A 4 9.61 -14.45 12.39
CA LEU A 4 10.19 -13.26 13.02
C LEU A 4 11.05 -13.67 14.22
N GLN A 5 12.28 -13.14 14.29
CA GLN A 5 13.20 -13.31 15.43
C GLN A 5 13.21 -12.06 16.31
N ALA A 6 13.40 -10.90 15.71
CA ALA A 6 13.39 -9.61 16.41
C ALA A 6 13.00 -8.49 15.45
N MET A 7 12.44 -7.40 15.97
CA MET A 7 12.19 -6.18 15.19
C MET A 7 12.28 -4.93 16.05
N GLY A 8 12.54 -3.81 15.38
CA GLY A 8 12.49 -2.48 15.98
C GLY A 8 11.98 -1.45 14.98
N ILE A 9 11.08 -0.59 15.42
CA ILE A 9 10.52 0.51 14.62
C ILE A 9 10.98 1.83 15.21
N ASN A 10 11.52 2.73 14.36
CA ASN A 10 12.05 4.05 14.76
C ASN A 10 13.08 3.96 15.90
N ILE A 11 13.94 2.95 15.83
CA ILE A 11 15.02 2.80 16.81
C ILE A 11 16.02 3.93 16.61
N ARG A 12 16.30 4.64 17.71
CA ARG A 12 17.20 5.81 17.72
C ARG A 12 18.49 5.47 18.41
N HIS A 13 19.58 5.81 17.77
CA HIS A 13 20.93 5.75 18.34
C HIS A 13 21.49 7.17 18.40
N VAL A 14 22.00 7.56 19.56
CA VAL A 14 22.57 8.89 19.80
C VAL A 14 24.08 8.78 19.81
N GLY A 15 24.77 9.68 19.12
CA GLY A 15 26.22 9.68 18.99
C GLY A 15 26.71 8.86 17.80
N GLU A 16 27.98 8.44 17.86
CA GLU A 16 28.56 7.55 16.85
C GLU A 16 27.92 6.17 16.96
N PHE A 17 27.45 5.67 15.84
CA PHE A 17 26.84 4.35 15.76
C PHE A 17 27.46 3.54 14.64
N VAL A 18 27.91 2.33 14.96
CA VAL A 18 28.51 1.39 14.01
C VAL A 18 27.98 -0.02 14.28
N ILE A 19 27.52 -0.67 13.24
CA ILE A 19 27.37 -2.13 13.20
C ILE A 19 28.45 -2.65 12.26
N ASP A 20 29.29 -3.55 12.77
CA ASP A 20 30.29 -4.29 11.99
C ASP A 20 30.24 -5.76 12.41
N ARG A 21 29.63 -6.58 11.56
CA ARG A 21 29.45 -8.02 11.78
C ARG A 21 29.95 -8.78 10.55
N GLU A 22 31.18 -9.24 10.61
CA GLU A 22 31.85 -9.91 9.49
C GLU A 22 31.08 -11.12 8.96
N HIS A 23 30.43 -11.87 9.85
CA HIS A 23 29.67 -13.09 9.52
C HIS A 23 28.14 -12.91 9.67
N GLY A 24 27.69 -11.64 9.69
CA GLY A 24 26.26 -11.31 9.84
C GLY A 24 25.71 -11.59 11.24
N SER A 25 24.38 -11.59 11.34
CA SER A 25 23.64 -11.84 12.61
C SER A 25 23.22 -13.29 12.81
N GLY A 26 23.50 -14.17 11.86
CA GLY A 26 23.07 -15.57 11.90
C GLY A 26 21.68 -15.83 11.35
N ASP A 27 20.95 -14.79 10.97
CA ASP A 27 19.62 -14.78 10.40
C ASP A 27 19.55 -13.80 9.19
N TYR A 28 18.39 -13.65 8.56
CA TYR A 28 18.15 -12.60 7.57
C TYR A 28 17.86 -11.30 8.30
N LEU A 29 18.41 -10.19 7.80
CA LEU A 29 18.22 -8.88 8.40
C LEU A 29 17.74 -7.88 7.35
N LEU A 30 16.54 -7.35 7.53
CA LEU A 30 16.08 -6.14 6.83
C LEU A 30 16.44 -4.91 7.68
N VAL A 31 17.10 -3.94 7.06
CA VAL A 31 17.32 -2.59 7.63
C VAL A 31 16.69 -1.56 6.72
N ILE A 32 15.87 -0.67 7.30
CA ILE A 32 15.28 0.49 6.61
C ILE A 32 15.85 1.75 7.26
N PHE A 33 16.53 2.56 6.47
CA PHE A 33 17.20 3.78 6.92
C PHE A 33 16.22 4.95 6.90
N LYS A 34 16.05 5.60 8.07
CA LYS A 34 15.23 6.82 8.22
C LYS A 34 16.06 8.08 8.26
N THR A 35 17.38 7.93 8.38
CA THR A 35 18.38 9.01 8.37
C THR A 35 19.53 8.62 7.47
N ASN A 36 20.39 9.59 7.12
CA ASN A 36 21.61 9.30 6.38
C ASN A 36 22.53 8.36 7.17
N ALA A 37 23.18 7.46 6.44
CA ALA A 37 24.13 6.49 6.95
C ALA A 37 25.17 6.14 5.88
N TRP A 38 26.12 5.28 6.24
CA TRP A 38 27.04 4.63 5.33
C TRP A 38 26.88 3.12 5.47
N ILE A 39 26.94 2.41 4.37
CA ILE A 39 26.94 0.93 4.34
C ILE A 39 28.15 0.44 3.54
N ARG A 40 28.59 -0.79 3.85
CA ARG A 40 29.60 -1.47 3.03
C ARG A 40 28.94 -2.63 2.28
N ILE A 41 29.03 -2.54 0.92
CA ILE A 41 28.51 -3.58 0.01
C ILE A 41 29.64 -3.95 -0.94
N HIS A 42 29.93 -5.24 -1.06
CA HIS A 42 31.02 -5.74 -1.89
C HIS A 42 32.39 -5.09 -1.65
N GLY A 43 32.67 -4.78 -0.37
CA GLY A 43 33.94 -4.15 0.04
C GLY A 43 34.00 -2.63 -0.12
N GLU A 44 33.00 -1.99 -0.71
CA GLU A 44 32.94 -0.53 -0.91
C GLU A 44 31.97 0.13 0.05
N GLU A 45 32.38 1.22 0.70
CA GLU A 45 31.48 2.08 1.48
C GLU A 45 30.70 3.02 0.57
N LYS A 46 29.39 3.06 0.76
CA LYS A 46 28.46 3.91 -0.02
C LYS A 46 27.54 4.69 0.91
N PRO A 47 27.25 5.95 0.57
CA PRO A 47 26.27 6.72 1.32
C PRO A 47 24.86 6.14 1.12
N VAL A 48 24.07 6.17 2.18
CA VAL A 48 22.67 5.79 2.21
C VAL A 48 21.85 7.01 2.56
N HIS A 49 20.81 7.26 1.77
CA HIS A 49 19.83 8.30 2.04
C HIS A 49 18.61 7.74 2.78
N PRO A 50 17.83 8.58 3.47
CA PRO A 50 16.56 8.19 4.04
C PRO A 50 15.67 7.48 2.99
N ASP A 51 14.76 6.63 3.49
CA ASP A 51 13.83 5.85 2.68
C ASP A 51 14.52 4.85 1.73
N SER A 52 15.66 4.34 2.18
CA SER A 52 16.39 3.23 1.58
C SER A 52 16.31 1.99 2.48
N ALA A 53 16.44 0.81 1.88
CA ALA A 53 16.46 -0.46 2.60
C ALA A 53 17.55 -1.39 2.08
N ILE A 54 17.98 -2.32 2.92
CA ILE A 54 18.83 -3.45 2.53
C ILE A 54 18.34 -4.70 3.24
N ILE A 55 18.37 -5.84 2.53
CA ILE A 55 18.07 -7.15 3.08
C ILE A 55 19.37 -7.96 3.04
N TYR A 56 19.96 -8.22 4.19
CA TYR A 56 21.15 -9.03 4.31
C TYR A 56 20.80 -10.51 4.39
N ARG A 57 21.55 -11.35 3.66
CA ARG A 57 21.50 -12.81 3.80
C ARG A 57 22.17 -13.25 5.08
N LYS A 58 21.83 -14.48 5.50
CA LYS A 58 22.59 -15.17 6.54
C LYS A 58 24.08 -15.27 6.17
N GLY A 59 24.95 -14.97 7.12
CA GLY A 59 26.39 -15.10 6.97
C GLY A 59 27.05 -14.03 6.10
N THR A 60 26.32 -13.05 5.57
CA THR A 60 26.92 -11.93 4.83
C THR A 60 27.36 -10.81 5.77
N LEU A 61 28.43 -10.11 5.38
CA LEU A 61 28.93 -8.95 6.11
C LEU A 61 27.84 -7.89 6.28
N GLN A 62 27.58 -7.50 7.52
CA GLN A 62 26.66 -6.42 7.86
C GLN A 62 27.49 -5.25 8.40
N PHE A 63 27.68 -4.24 7.58
CA PHE A 63 28.36 -3.01 7.99
C PHE A 63 27.52 -1.80 7.64
N TYR A 64 27.14 -1.04 8.66
CA TYR A 64 26.55 0.27 8.50
C TYR A 64 26.88 1.17 9.67
N ARG A 65 27.10 2.47 9.40
CA ARG A 65 27.53 3.45 10.38
C ARG A 65 26.95 4.83 10.10
N THR A 66 27.00 5.71 11.11
CA THR A 66 26.73 7.13 10.97
C THR A 66 27.91 7.95 11.48
N ASP A 67 28.20 9.05 10.80
CA ASP A 67 29.28 9.95 11.18
C ASP A 67 28.85 11.01 12.20
N CYS A 68 27.55 11.26 12.35
CA CYS A 68 27.05 12.31 13.24
C CYS A 68 25.59 12.09 13.69
N GLY A 69 25.34 12.46 14.92
CA GLY A 69 24.07 12.88 15.45
C GLY A 69 23.10 11.79 15.82
N ASN A 70 22.01 11.70 15.12
CA ASN A 70 20.91 10.78 15.41
C ASN A 70 20.76 9.80 14.26
N TYR A 71 21.05 8.55 14.48
CA TYR A 71 20.73 7.48 13.55
C TYR A 71 19.38 6.89 13.91
N VAL A 72 18.49 6.82 12.92
CA VAL A 72 17.16 6.23 13.08
C VAL A 72 16.95 5.20 11.99
N ASN A 73 16.50 4.01 12.38
CA ASN A 73 16.17 2.93 11.47
C ASN A 73 14.97 2.11 11.93
N HIS A 74 14.43 1.33 11.00
CA HIS A 74 13.68 0.12 11.33
C HIS A 74 14.56 -1.08 11.04
N PHE A 75 14.39 -2.14 11.80
CA PHE A 75 15.03 -3.41 11.50
C PHE A 75 14.09 -4.59 11.74
N LEU A 76 14.33 -5.68 11.02
CA LEU A 76 13.59 -6.92 11.14
C LEU A 76 14.56 -8.07 10.92
N HIS A 77 14.77 -8.87 11.97
CA HIS A 77 15.47 -10.15 11.93
C HIS A 77 14.46 -11.27 11.71
N PHE A 78 14.69 -12.11 10.71
CA PHE A 78 13.77 -13.20 10.38
C PHE A 78 14.49 -14.42 9.81
N ASP A 79 13.82 -15.55 9.86
CA ASP A 79 14.23 -16.78 9.23
C ASP A 79 13.23 -17.26 8.19
N MET A 80 13.68 -18.11 7.25
CA MET A 80 12.86 -18.76 6.23
C MET A 80 13.08 -20.28 6.29
N GLU A 81 12.00 -21.04 6.18
CA GLU A 81 12.08 -22.50 6.13
C GLU A 81 12.50 -23.03 4.74
N ASN A 82 12.30 -22.25 3.68
CA ASN A 82 12.63 -22.67 2.31
C ASN A 82 13.35 -21.55 1.58
N GLU A 83 14.67 -21.66 1.44
CA GLU A 83 15.54 -20.67 0.79
C GLU A 83 15.35 -20.58 -0.74
N LEU A 84 14.70 -21.58 -1.36
CA LEU A 84 14.49 -21.64 -2.81
C LEU A 84 13.32 -20.78 -3.32
N ALA A 85 12.53 -20.21 -2.42
CA ALA A 85 11.33 -19.43 -2.81
C ALA A 85 11.61 -17.97 -3.23
N ASP A 86 12.86 -17.51 -3.13
CA ASP A 86 13.16 -16.07 -3.14
C ASP A 86 13.96 -15.56 -4.35
N GLU A 87 13.70 -16.09 -5.55
CA GLU A 87 14.28 -15.53 -6.79
C GLU A 87 13.91 -14.05 -7.03
N PHE A 88 12.87 -13.54 -6.34
CA PHE A 88 12.39 -12.16 -6.49
C PHE A 88 12.99 -11.18 -5.48
N ILE A 89 13.59 -11.65 -4.38
CA ILE A 89 14.14 -10.78 -3.35
C ILE A 89 15.61 -10.45 -3.68
N LYS A 90 15.91 -9.17 -3.73
CA LYS A 90 17.28 -8.70 -3.93
C LYS A 90 17.98 -8.55 -2.60
N TYR A 91 18.82 -9.53 -2.31
CA TYR A 91 19.68 -9.51 -1.11
C TYR A 91 20.95 -8.71 -1.34
N ASP A 92 21.52 -8.23 -0.25
CA ASP A 92 22.83 -7.57 -0.18
C ASP A 92 22.97 -6.38 -1.17
N THR A 93 21.83 -5.77 -1.48
CA THR A 93 21.71 -4.65 -2.44
C THR A 93 20.90 -3.53 -1.80
N LEU A 94 21.34 -2.28 -2.00
CA LEU A 94 20.60 -1.12 -1.53
C LEU A 94 19.36 -0.87 -2.38
N LEU A 95 18.21 -0.86 -1.74
CA LEU A 95 16.89 -0.63 -2.35
C LEU A 95 16.41 0.78 -2.00
N THR A 96 15.76 1.45 -2.94
CA THR A 96 15.06 2.72 -2.68
C THR A 96 13.58 2.45 -2.46
N ILE A 97 13.01 2.90 -1.36
CA ILE A 97 11.60 2.71 -1.03
C ILE A 97 10.78 3.81 -1.71
N ASN A 98 9.86 3.44 -2.59
CA ASN A 98 9.02 4.42 -3.31
C ASN A 98 7.74 4.80 -2.55
N ASN A 99 7.21 3.90 -1.73
CA ASN A 99 6.01 4.12 -0.93
C ASN A 99 6.32 3.77 0.53
N VAL A 100 6.94 4.74 1.22
CA VAL A 100 7.38 4.60 2.61
C VAL A 100 6.20 4.35 3.54
N GLU A 101 5.06 5.02 3.32
CA GLU A 101 3.87 4.90 4.17
C GLU A 101 3.32 3.47 4.18
N ASN A 102 3.22 2.83 3.00
CA ASN A 102 2.75 1.45 2.93
C ASN A 102 3.70 0.47 3.64
N VAL A 103 5.01 0.70 3.52
CA VAL A 103 6.02 -0.12 4.21
C VAL A 103 5.91 0.07 5.73
N GLU A 104 5.74 1.31 6.20
CA GLU A 104 5.54 1.59 7.63
C GLU A 104 4.24 1.01 8.18
N GLU A 105 3.15 1.00 7.39
CA GLU A 105 1.90 0.34 7.79
C GLU A 105 2.09 -1.16 7.99
N ILE A 106 2.77 -1.83 7.06
CA ILE A 106 3.05 -3.27 7.20
C ILE A 106 3.93 -3.54 8.42
N LEU A 107 4.96 -2.71 8.68
CA LEU A 107 5.79 -2.82 9.87
C LEU A 107 4.97 -2.65 11.16
N ARG A 108 4.01 -1.71 11.19
CA ARG A 108 3.09 -1.54 12.33
C ARG A 108 2.20 -2.78 12.52
N MET A 109 1.70 -3.38 11.42
CA MET A 109 0.92 -4.62 11.49
C MET A 109 1.76 -5.79 12.04
N ILE A 110 3.01 -5.94 11.62
CA ILE A 110 3.94 -6.94 12.15
C ILE A 110 4.16 -6.73 13.64
N SER A 111 4.42 -5.48 14.06
CA SER A 111 4.62 -5.13 15.47
C SER A 111 3.37 -5.42 16.32
N TRP A 112 2.19 -5.11 15.79
CA TRP A 112 0.91 -5.42 16.44
C TRP A 112 0.71 -6.93 16.59
N GLU A 113 0.92 -7.69 15.52
CA GLU A 113 0.75 -9.15 15.54
C GLU A 113 1.76 -9.82 16.48
N GLN A 114 2.97 -9.28 16.65
CA GLN A 114 3.95 -9.78 17.61
C GLN A 114 3.41 -9.76 19.05
N MET A 115 2.59 -8.79 19.40
CA MET A 115 2.00 -8.63 20.74
C MET A 115 0.74 -9.46 20.93
N ASN A 116 0.09 -9.91 19.85
CA ASN A 116 -1.14 -10.67 19.91
C ASN A 116 -0.88 -12.13 20.31
N VAL A 117 -1.89 -12.72 20.96
CA VAL A 117 -1.96 -14.17 21.24
C VAL A 117 -3.07 -14.75 20.35
N SER A 118 -2.68 -15.45 19.30
CA SER A 118 -3.59 -16.06 18.33
C SER A 118 -3.05 -17.42 17.89
N GLU A 119 -3.93 -18.38 17.67
CA GLU A 119 -3.56 -19.70 17.13
C GLU A 119 -2.93 -19.61 15.74
N ASN A 120 -3.25 -18.60 14.97
CA ASN A 120 -2.74 -18.37 13.62
C ASN A 120 -1.62 -17.33 13.56
N LYS A 121 -1.04 -16.93 14.70
CA LYS A 121 -0.03 -15.86 14.77
C LYS A 121 1.14 -16.09 13.80
N ASP A 122 1.72 -17.28 13.78
CA ASP A 122 2.87 -17.59 12.91
C ASP A 122 2.51 -17.49 11.43
N LYS A 123 1.28 -17.87 11.07
CA LYS A 123 0.76 -17.74 9.70
C LYS A 123 0.58 -16.28 9.31
N TYR A 124 -0.05 -15.46 10.17
CA TYR A 124 -0.21 -14.03 9.91
C TYR A 124 1.13 -13.32 9.83
N MET A 125 2.04 -13.62 10.74
CA MET A 125 3.40 -13.08 10.74
C MET A 125 4.14 -13.42 9.44
N SER A 126 4.07 -14.67 8.98
CA SER A 126 4.69 -15.09 7.72
C SER A 126 4.10 -14.34 6.51
N LEU A 127 2.78 -14.14 6.45
CA LEU A 127 2.12 -13.41 5.36
C LEU A 127 2.50 -11.92 5.35
N LEU A 128 2.61 -11.30 6.53
CA LEU A 128 3.00 -9.89 6.65
C LEU A 128 4.46 -9.67 6.24
N ILE A 129 5.36 -10.57 6.63
CA ILE A 129 6.78 -10.51 6.21
C ILE A 129 6.89 -10.72 4.71
N ASP A 130 6.19 -11.70 4.13
CA ASP A 130 6.15 -11.94 2.69
C ASP A 130 5.66 -10.70 1.93
N MET A 131 4.55 -10.08 2.38
CA MET A 131 4.03 -8.85 1.82
C MET A 131 5.04 -7.69 1.90
N LEU A 132 5.75 -7.54 3.02
CA LEU A 132 6.78 -6.52 3.20
C LEU A 132 7.93 -6.70 2.20
N LEU A 133 8.48 -7.91 2.10
CA LEU A 133 9.60 -8.23 1.21
C LEU A 133 9.20 -8.07 -0.27
N THR A 134 8.01 -8.51 -0.65
CA THR A 134 7.45 -8.33 -1.99
C THR A 134 7.32 -6.84 -2.33
N LYS A 135 6.78 -6.02 -1.41
CA LYS A 135 6.68 -4.56 -1.59
C LYS A 135 8.03 -3.88 -1.75
N LEU A 136 9.03 -4.29 -1.01
CA LEU A 136 10.40 -3.78 -1.16
C LEU A 136 11.02 -4.18 -2.51
N SER A 137 10.76 -5.39 -2.99
CA SER A 137 11.26 -5.88 -4.27
C SER A 137 10.62 -5.19 -5.48
N GLU A 138 9.34 -4.82 -5.41
CA GLU A 138 8.64 -4.05 -6.44
C GLU A 138 9.24 -2.65 -6.67
N THR A 139 9.95 -2.10 -5.69
CA THR A 139 10.48 -0.73 -5.78
C THR A 139 11.60 -0.59 -6.80
N GLU A 140 12.36 -1.64 -7.09
CA GLU A 140 13.48 -1.59 -8.04
C GLU A 140 13.07 -1.76 -9.52
N THR A 141 11.97 -2.45 -9.81
CA THR A 141 11.52 -2.66 -11.20
C THR A 141 10.98 -1.40 -11.87
N LYS A 142 10.73 -0.33 -11.10
CA LYS A 142 10.18 0.95 -11.59
C LYS A 142 11.21 2.07 -11.74
N LYS A 143 12.44 1.78 -12.13
CA LYS A 143 13.50 2.79 -12.35
C LYS A 143 13.31 3.67 -13.60
N VAL A 144 12.09 3.91 -14.07
CA VAL A 144 11.83 4.85 -15.17
C VAL A 144 10.66 5.77 -14.83
N GLN A 145 10.97 7.03 -14.61
CA GLN A 145 10.14 8.25 -14.59
C GLN A 145 10.08 9.01 -13.27
N SER A 146 11.10 9.79 -13.01
CA SER A 146 11.31 10.55 -11.75
C SER A 146 10.59 11.91 -11.63
N ILE A 147 9.69 12.30 -12.53
CA ILE A 147 9.04 13.63 -12.48
C ILE A 147 7.59 13.59 -11.95
N HIS A 148 6.93 12.43 -11.93
CA HIS A 148 5.53 12.30 -11.47
C HIS A 148 5.36 11.70 -10.06
N LYS A 149 6.44 11.25 -9.42
CA LYS A 149 6.41 10.55 -8.12
C LYS A 149 5.88 11.36 -6.94
N LYS A 150 5.96 12.69 -7.00
CA LYS A 150 5.53 13.57 -5.90
C LYS A 150 4.05 13.42 -5.53
N TYR A 151 3.21 13.10 -6.51
CA TYR A 151 1.75 13.05 -6.32
C TYR A 151 1.18 11.63 -6.38
N ASP A 152 2.02 10.61 -6.55
CA ASP A 152 1.56 9.23 -6.72
C ASP A 152 0.86 8.69 -5.46
N SER A 153 1.40 9.00 -4.28
CA SER A 153 0.82 8.61 -2.99
C SER A 153 -0.51 9.30 -2.74
N GLU A 154 -0.58 10.62 -2.99
CA GLU A 154 -1.82 11.40 -2.83
C GLU A 154 -2.92 10.93 -3.77
N LEU A 155 -2.57 10.57 -5.01
CA LEU A 155 -3.55 10.02 -5.96
C LEU A 155 -4.02 8.62 -5.57
N GLU A 156 -3.16 7.78 -4.99
CA GLU A 156 -3.54 6.46 -4.47
C GLU A 156 -4.47 6.58 -3.26
N LYS A 157 -4.16 7.48 -2.32
CA LYS A 157 -5.02 7.79 -1.17
C LYS A 157 -6.38 8.30 -1.63
N LEU A 158 -6.39 9.27 -2.55
CA LEU A 158 -7.63 9.79 -3.12
C LEU A 158 -8.44 8.67 -3.78
N ARG A 159 -7.81 7.80 -4.56
CA ARG A 159 -8.52 6.69 -5.21
C ARG A 159 -9.11 5.73 -4.20
N ALA A 160 -8.36 5.38 -3.16
CA ALA A 160 -8.86 4.56 -2.05
C ALA A 160 -10.07 5.22 -1.37
N GLU A 161 -10.02 6.53 -1.12
CA GLU A 161 -11.13 7.30 -0.55
C GLU A 161 -12.36 7.34 -1.48
N ILE A 162 -12.16 7.51 -2.80
CA ILE A 162 -13.24 7.44 -3.79
C ILE A 162 -13.96 6.09 -3.74
N TYR A 163 -13.25 4.99 -3.55
CA TYR A 163 -13.86 3.65 -3.50
C TYR A 163 -14.46 3.31 -2.13
N SER A 164 -13.96 3.91 -1.05
CA SER A 164 -14.48 3.70 0.29
C SER A 164 -15.69 4.58 0.60
N ASN A 165 -15.67 5.85 0.16
CA ASN A 165 -16.65 6.88 0.50
C ASN A 165 -16.98 7.73 -0.74
N PRO A 166 -17.57 7.14 -1.80
CA PRO A 166 -17.80 7.83 -3.07
C PRO A 166 -18.78 9.00 -2.96
N GLU A 167 -19.63 9.02 -1.94
CA GLU A 167 -20.58 10.11 -1.64
C GLU A 167 -19.89 11.41 -1.26
N ASN A 168 -18.66 11.36 -0.75
CA ASN A 168 -17.89 12.55 -0.35
C ASN A 168 -17.45 13.39 -1.55
N PHE A 169 -17.51 12.83 -2.77
CA PHE A 169 -17.07 13.52 -3.97
C PHE A 169 -18.21 13.78 -4.94
N GLN A 170 -18.41 15.06 -5.26
CA GLN A 170 -19.45 15.52 -6.21
C GLN A 170 -18.85 16.02 -7.54
N SER A 171 -17.58 16.42 -7.52
CA SER A 171 -16.96 17.03 -8.68
C SER A 171 -15.46 16.74 -8.80
N ILE A 172 -14.95 16.89 -10.04
CA ILE A 172 -13.51 16.81 -10.30
C ILE A 172 -12.75 17.89 -9.52
N LEU A 173 -13.38 19.03 -9.25
CA LEU A 173 -12.76 20.14 -8.52
C LEU A 173 -12.48 19.75 -7.06
N GLN A 174 -13.41 19.06 -6.41
CA GLN A 174 -13.23 18.53 -5.05
C GLN A 174 -12.12 17.49 -4.99
N MET A 175 -12.08 16.57 -5.96
CA MET A 175 -11.01 15.57 -6.05
C MET A 175 -9.63 16.21 -6.28
N ALA A 176 -9.56 17.23 -7.13
CA ALA A 176 -8.32 17.98 -7.37
C ALA A 176 -7.87 18.75 -6.13
N ALA A 177 -8.83 19.37 -5.39
CA ALA A 177 -8.55 20.06 -4.13
C ALA A 177 -8.04 19.10 -3.05
N TYR A 178 -8.61 17.89 -2.94
CA TYR A 178 -8.13 16.85 -2.02
C TYR A 178 -6.66 16.50 -2.29
N ALA A 179 -6.26 16.42 -3.56
CA ALA A 179 -4.88 16.16 -3.95
C ALA A 179 -3.98 17.41 -3.97
N ASN A 180 -4.48 18.59 -3.57
CA ASN A 180 -3.79 19.88 -3.65
C ASN A 180 -3.25 20.22 -5.05
N LEU A 181 -4.04 19.92 -6.10
CA LEU A 181 -3.67 20.10 -7.48
C LEU A 181 -4.66 21.01 -8.23
N SER A 182 -4.21 21.67 -9.29
CA SER A 182 -5.12 22.31 -10.25
C SER A 182 -5.94 21.25 -11.00
N LYS A 183 -7.19 21.56 -11.35
CA LYS A 183 -8.11 20.64 -12.03
C LYS A 183 -7.47 19.97 -13.26
N SER A 184 -6.87 20.77 -14.15
CA SER A 184 -6.30 20.27 -15.41
C SER A 184 -5.10 19.34 -15.17
N TYR A 185 -4.22 19.71 -14.27
CA TYR A 185 -3.04 18.92 -13.94
C TYR A 185 -3.43 17.62 -13.22
N PHE A 186 -4.38 17.68 -12.29
CA PHE A 186 -4.96 16.52 -11.62
C PHE A 186 -5.52 15.49 -12.62
N GLN A 187 -6.37 15.94 -13.56
CA GLN A 187 -6.97 15.04 -14.55
C GLN A 187 -5.92 14.34 -15.42
N GLN A 188 -4.87 15.05 -15.83
CA GLN A 188 -3.77 14.48 -16.61
C GLN A 188 -2.99 13.44 -15.81
N LEU A 189 -2.61 13.76 -14.56
CA LEU A 189 -1.88 12.84 -13.70
C LEU A 189 -2.70 11.60 -13.35
N TYR A 190 -3.97 11.78 -12.99
CA TYR A 190 -4.87 10.69 -12.64
C TYR A 190 -5.04 9.70 -13.80
N LYS A 191 -5.37 10.21 -14.99
CA LYS A 191 -5.52 9.38 -16.19
C LYS A 191 -4.21 8.69 -16.58
N LYS A 192 -3.07 9.39 -16.46
CA LYS A 192 -1.76 8.80 -16.74
C LYS A 192 -1.43 7.65 -15.77
N LYS A 193 -1.75 7.82 -14.47
CA LYS A 193 -1.45 6.84 -13.44
C LYS A 193 -2.37 5.62 -13.49
N PHE A 194 -3.68 5.85 -13.61
CA PHE A 194 -4.68 4.80 -13.47
C PHE A 194 -5.30 4.31 -14.79
N GLY A 195 -4.97 4.98 -15.91
CA GLY A 195 -5.51 4.60 -17.23
C GLY A 195 -6.97 5.00 -17.47
N ILE A 196 -7.66 5.50 -16.44
CA ILE A 196 -9.07 5.89 -16.44
C ILE A 196 -9.22 7.36 -16.02
N SER A 197 -10.26 8.06 -16.48
CA SER A 197 -10.53 9.41 -15.98
C SER A 197 -11.00 9.36 -14.52
N CYS A 198 -10.61 10.36 -13.72
CA CYS A 198 -11.03 10.46 -12.32
C CYS A 198 -12.57 10.51 -12.15
N TYR A 199 -13.27 11.07 -13.10
CA TYR A 199 -14.73 11.13 -13.08
C TYR A 199 -15.37 9.76 -13.38
N ASP A 200 -14.85 9.02 -14.37
CA ASP A 200 -15.33 7.67 -14.67
C ASP A 200 -15.05 6.69 -13.53
N ASP A 201 -13.92 6.86 -12.85
CA ASP A 201 -13.57 6.05 -11.68
C ASP A 201 -14.52 6.35 -10.50
N LEU A 202 -14.84 7.63 -10.23
CA LEU A 202 -15.84 8.02 -9.24
C LEU A 202 -17.22 7.45 -9.57
N LEU A 203 -17.68 7.59 -10.82
CA LEU A 203 -18.97 7.02 -11.22
C LEU A 203 -19.00 5.50 -11.07
N SER A 204 -17.88 4.82 -11.37
CA SER A 204 -17.76 3.37 -11.18
C SER A 204 -17.86 2.97 -9.70
N ALA A 205 -17.22 3.73 -8.81
CA ALA A 205 -17.32 3.54 -7.36
C ALA A 205 -18.77 3.72 -6.87
N LYS A 206 -19.43 4.84 -7.27
CA LYS A 206 -20.84 5.10 -6.93
C LYS A 206 -21.80 3.99 -7.39
N ILE A 207 -21.59 3.48 -8.60
CA ILE A 207 -22.41 2.36 -9.13
C ILE A 207 -22.16 1.07 -8.36
N LYS A 208 -20.91 0.77 -8.01
CA LYS A 208 -20.55 -0.39 -7.20
C LYS A 208 -21.21 -0.35 -5.82
N THR A 209 -21.19 0.80 -5.16
CA THR A 209 -21.87 1.03 -3.89
C THR A 209 -23.40 0.88 -4.04
N ALA A 210 -23.98 1.42 -5.13
CA ALA A 210 -25.39 1.26 -5.41
C ALA A 210 -25.80 -0.20 -5.63
N GLN A 211 -24.99 -0.98 -6.36
CA GLN A 211 -25.23 -2.41 -6.55
C GLN A 211 -25.28 -3.15 -5.21
N TYR A 212 -24.35 -2.84 -4.30
CA TYR A 212 -24.36 -3.41 -2.95
C TYR A 212 -25.68 -3.09 -2.20
N TYR A 213 -26.07 -1.82 -2.12
CA TYR A 213 -27.32 -1.45 -1.43
C TYR A 213 -28.57 -2.06 -2.10
N LEU A 214 -28.57 -2.19 -3.42
CA LEU A 214 -29.69 -2.79 -4.15
C LEU A 214 -29.87 -4.28 -3.84
N THR A 215 -28.80 -5.00 -3.53
CA THR A 215 -28.84 -6.46 -3.26
C THR A 215 -28.91 -6.78 -1.78
N GLU A 216 -28.24 -6.00 -0.92
CA GLU A 216 -28.07 -6.34 0.48
C GLU A 216 -29.05 -5.60 1.42
N THR A 217 -29.85 -4.66 0.88
CA THR A 217 -30.77 -3.87 1.70
C THR A 217 -32.14 -3.68 1.06
N ASN A 218 -33.12 -3.33 1.90
CA ASN A 218 -34.47 -2.97 1.46
C ASN A 218 -34.66 -1.45 1.25
N LEU A 219 -33.59 -0.69 1.16
CA LEU A 219 -33.64 0.76 0.95
C LEU A 219 -34.34 1.10 -0.37
N THR A 220 -35.09 2.18 -0.37
CA THR A 220 -35.73 2.69 -1.60
C THR A 220 -34.67 3.21 -2.58
N ILE A 221 -35.02 3.30 -3.86
CA ILE A 221 -34.14 3.85 -4.89
C ILE A 221 -33.72 5.29 -4.56
N LYS A 222 -34.62 6.06 -3.95
CA LYS A 222 -34.34 7.43 -3.50
C LYS A 222 -33.32 7.48 -2.37
N GLU A 223 -33.44 6.62 -1.36
CA GLU A 223 -32.46 6.54 -0.27
C GLU A 223 -31.10 6.10 -0.79
N ILE A 224 -31.03 5.11 -1.68
CA ILE A 224 -29.80 4.65 -2.30
C ILE A 224 -29.13 5.77 -3.11
N SER A 225 -29.92 6.56 -3.85
CA SER A 225 -29.38 7.69 -4.63
C SER A 225 -28.64 8.70 -3.72
N VAL A 226 -29.23 9.00 -2.55
CA VAL A 226 -28.61 9.91 -1.55
C VAL A 226 -27.33 9.29 -0.96
N LEU A 227 -27.37 8.03 -0.56
CA LEU A 227 -26.21 7.32 -0.02
C LEU A 227 -25.06 7.16 -1.02
N CYS A 228 -25.36 7.16 -2.31
CA CYS A 228 -24.33 7.18 -3.36
C CYS A 228 -23.89 8.62 -3.74
N GLY A 229 -24.37 9.63 -3.02
CA GLY A 229 -24.00 11.03 -3.23
C GLY A 229 -24.54 11.63 -4.52
N TYR A 230 -25.79 11.32 -4.91
CA TYR A 230 -26.49 11.99 -5.98
C TYR A 230 -27.47 13.03 -5.41
N GLU A 231 -27.55 14.18 -6.05
CA GLU A 231 -28.47 15.27 -5.62
C GLU A 231 -29.94 14.88 -5.80
N ASN A 232 -30.22 14.01 -6.77
CA ASN A 232 -31.57 13.52 -7.05
C ASN A 232 -31.53 12.10 -7.64
N ASP A 233 -32.65 11.40 -7.49
CA ASP A 233 -32.83 10.02 -7.93
C ASP A 233 -32.89 9.87 -9.47
N ILE A 234 -33.30 10.92 -10.19
CA ILE A 234 -33.35 10.91 -11.66
C ILE A 234 -31.94 10.82 -12.22
N SER A 235 -31.02 11.67 -11.75
CA SER A 235 -29.60 11.64 -12.15
C SER A 235 -28.95 10.30 -11.83
N PHE A 236 -29.27 9.74 -10.67
CA PHE A 236 -28.82 8.41 -10.28
C PHE A 236 -29.32 7.32 -11.24
N MET A 237 -30.64 7.28 -11.49
CA MET A 237 -31.25 6.28 -12.38
C MET A 237 -30.67 6.35 -13.80
N HIS A 238 -30.45 7.55 -14.33
CA HIS A 238 -29.81 7.75 -15.64
C HIS A 238 -28.37 7.23 -15.65
N CYS A 239 -27.59 7.60 -14.66
CA CYS A 239 -26.19 7.15 -14.55
C CYS A 239 -26.11 5.62 -14.44
N PHE A 240 -26.93 5.02 -13.59
CA PHE A 240 -26.97 3.57 -13.37
C PHE A 240 -27.36 2.83 -14.66
N LYS A 241 -28.44 3.26 -15.32
CA LYS A 241 -28.91 2.66 -16.58
C LYS A 241 -27.88 2.81 -17.71
N ASN A 242 -27.23 3.97 -17.82
CA ASN A 242 -26.22 4.20 -18.85
C ASN A 242 -25.00 3.27 -18.67
N ARG A 243 -24.66 2.94 -17.43
CA ARG A 243 -23.47 2.10 -17.15
C ARG A 243 -23.76 0.60 -17.17
N LEU A 244 -24.94 0.18 -16.77
CA LEU A 244 -25.30 -1.24 -16.63
C LEU A 244 -26.36 -1.72 -17.63
N CYS A 245 -26.87 -0.81 -18.49
CA CYS A 245 -27.91 -1.07 -19.49
C CYS A 245 -29.27 -1.54 -18.91
N ILE A 246 -29.43 -1.50 -17.58
CA ILE A 246 -30.67 -1.82 -16.87
C ILE A 246 -30.94 -0.81 -15.76
N THR A 247 -32.20 -0.66 -15.36
CA THR A 247 -32.58 0.25 -14.27
C THR A 247 -32.20 -0.32 -12.90
N PRO A 248 -32.05 0.49 -11.85
CA PRO A 248 -31.81 0.00 -10.48
C PRO A 248 -32.88 -1.00 -10.01
N SER A 249 -34.16 -0.73 -10.34
CA SER A 249 -35.28 -1.62 -9.96
C SER A 249 -35.21 -2.97 -10.66
N GLU A 250 -34.86 -2.99 -11.94
CA GLU A 250 -34.67 -4.24 -12.72
C GLU A 250 -33.44 -5.00 -12.19
N TYR A 251 -32.36 -4.31 -11.83
CA TYR A 251 -31.17 -4.91 -11.23
C TYR A 251 -31.52 -5.64 -9.93
N ARG A 252 -32.26 -4.98 -9.02
CA ARG A 252 -32.73 -5.58 -7.77
C ARG A 252 -33.56 -6.82 -8.01
N LYS A 253 -34.54 -6.75 -8.91
CA LYS A 253 -35.43 -7.91 -9.24
C LYS A 253 -34.64 -9.09 -9.81
N LYS A 254 -33.70 -8.85 -10.72
CA LYS A 254 -32.85 -9.92 -11.29
C LYS A 254 -32.06 -10.65 -10.24
N LYS A 255 -31.46 -9.93 -9.29
CA LYS A 255 -30.66 -10.54 -8.22
C LYS A 255 -31.52 -11.32 -7.22
N LEU A 256 -32.67 -10.79 -6.81
CA LEU A 256 -33.62 -11.50 -5.93
C LEU A 256 -34.12 -12.81 -6.54
N ASN A 257 -34.39 -12.83 -7.84
CA ASN A 257 -34.85 -14.05 -8.55
C ASN A 257 -33.71 -15.10 -8.67
N TYR A 258 -32.43 -14.69 -8.70
CA TYR A 258 -31.30 -15.62 -8.74
C TYR A 258 -31.17 -16.42 -7.44
N PHE A 259 -31.39 -15.76 -6.29
CA PHE A 259 -31.32 -16.41 -4.96
C PHE A 259 -32.51 -17.36 -4.69
N HIS A 260 -33.66 -17.16 -5.33
CA HIS A 260 -34.86 -18.06 -5.18
C HIS A 260 -34.88 -19.19 -6.20
N SER A 261 -33.96 -19.31 -7.13
CA SER A 261 -33.87 -20.39 -8.11
C SER A 261 -32.85 -21.48 -7.74
N GLU A 262 -32.14 -21.32 -6.62
CA GLU A 262 -31.20 -22.30 -6.06
C GLU A 262 -31.78 -23.04 -4.81
N GLU A 263 -33.01 -22.76 -4.41
CA GLU A 263 -33.79 -23.56 -3.45
C GLU A 263 -34.74 -24.51 -4.20
#